data_5b7772b9d4a039291bd95de4aa7b336e
#
_entry.id   5b7772b9d4a039291bd95de4aa7b336e
#
_cell.length_a   1.000
_cell.length_b   1.000
_cell.length_c   1.000
_cell.angle_alpha   90.00
_cell.angle_beta   90.00
_cell.angle_gamma   90.00
#
_symmetry.space_group_name_H-M   'P 1'
#
loop_
_entity.id
_entity.type
_entity.pdbx_description
1 polymer ?
#
loop_
_entity_poly.entity_id
_entity_poly.type
_entity_poly.pdbx_seq_one_letter_code
_entity_poly.pdbx_strand_id
1 'polypeptide(L)'
;MALRITGLGEEIASVSGLPWQISLEEWPEDPSLTEKRGISRHIVRLVHSTEEPDSEVYAVKETVSEFAKREYKALRELAHLGAPSVEPIAVIEGRTDEHGEELPCALATRFLPFSLPYRVLLSGKDVTAQDITLMANALALLLVRLHLLGFWWGDCSLSNTLFRRDAEGFAAYLVDAETGEFQKNLSDGQREHDLDIAHFNVAAELEDLALSGVLYPGMDPIRASDAVIKRYRRIWTTLKERQVLDPNDRHAVERAMRQLHDLGFAVEEVSVTIDGDSKKLFFQPKLVEAGYHQNRLRDLVGLETEELQAKRLLASFDRFRGRESLPHPPMHESAKRWLDEVFYPTVSLIPIELQGRIEAAQFFHEALEHRWYLSEKAGHDVGLEFAALSYIADVLPMRRDSGVDLDVTSA
;
A
#
# COMPACT_ATOMS: atom_id res chain seq x y z
N MET A 1 38.61 -0.47 -2.39
CA MET A 1 37.94 -0.74 -3.71
C MET A 1 37.41 0.58 -4.27
N ALA A 2 37.14 0.68 -5.58
CA ALA A 2 36.47 1.89 -6.11
C ALA A 2 35.00 1.85 -5.75
N LEU A 3 34.43 3.00 -5.38
CA LEU A 3 32.98 3.17 -5.19
C LEU A 3 32.24 2.75 -6.46
N ARG A 4 31.27 1.89 -6.34
CA ARG A 4 30.47 1.39 -7.44
C ARG A 4 28.97 1.50 -7.10
N ILE A 5 28.25 2.23 -7.94
CA ILE A 5 26.80 2.37 -7.84
C ILE A 5 26.18 1.56 -8.98
N THR A 6 25.27 0.64 -8.65
CA THR A 6 24.54 -0.18 -9.60
C THR A 6 23.05 0.05 -9.43
N GLY A 7 22.38 0.58 -10.44
CA GLY A 7 20.95 0.94 -10.37
C GLY A 7 20.34 1.18 -11.75
N LEU A 8 19.14 1.73 -11.79
CA LEU A 8 18.46 2.10 -13.04
C LEU A 8 18.96 3.47 -13.54
N GLY A 9 19.17 3.57 -14.86
CA GLY A 9 19.89 4.62 -15.57
C GLY A 9 19.80 6.07 -15.07
N GLU A 10 18.63 6.68 -15.13
CA GLU A 10 18.46 8.09 -14.76
C GLU A 10 18.53 8.33 -13.23
N GLU A 11 18.14 7.35 -12.45
CA GLU A 11 18.10 7.45 -10.97
C GLU A 11 19.48 7.34 -10.32
N ILE A 12 20.48 6.77 -10.99
CA ILE A 12 21.86 6.73 -10.51
C ILE A 12 22.40 8.15 -10.30
N ALA A 13 22.02 9.11 -11.15
CA ALA A 13 22.48 10.48 -11.05
C ALA A 13 22.07 11.12 -9.70
N SER A 14 20.83 10.89 -9.28
CA SER A 14 20.29 11.43 -8.02
C SER A 14 20.99 10.89 -6.77
N VAL A 15 21.35 9.59 -6.75
CA VAL A 15 22.03 8.99 -5.60
C VAL A 15 23.53 9.15 -5.65
N SER A 16 24.14 9.47 -6.80
CA SER A 16 25.60 9.57 -6.92
C SER A 16 26.21 10.76 -6.14
N GLY A 17 25.43 11.80 -5.90
CA GLY A 17 25.82 12.99 -5.15
C GLY A 17 25.78 12.84 -3.63
N LEU A 18 25.25 11.73 -3.10
CA LEU A 18 25.15 11.51 -1.66
C LEU A 18 26.54 11.24 -1.03
N PRO A 19 26.72 11.50 0.29
CA PRO A 19 28.01 11.44 0.95
C PRO A 19 28.44 10.00 1.30
N TRP A 20 28.74 9.19 0.29
CA TRP A 20 29.07 7.76 0.42
C TRP A 20 30.37 7.46 1.16
N GLN A 21 31.18 8.47 1.46
CA GLN A 21 32.46 8.36 2.17
C GLN A 21 32.32 8.42 3.69
N ILE A 22 31.11 8.61 4.20
CA ILE A 22 30.85 8.58 5.64
C ILE A 22 29.81 7.51 5.97
N SER A 23 29.84 7.00 7.20
CA SER A 23 28.84 6.04 7.70
C SER A 23 27.46 6.66 7.71
N LEU A 24 26.41 5.87 7.46
CA LEU A 24 25.03 6.35 7.58
C LEU A 24 24.70 6.85 8.99
N GLU A 25 25.40 6.40 10.02
CA GLU A 25 25.23 6.95 11.38
C GLU A 25 25.55 8.44 11.45
N GLU A 26 26.52 8.89 10.66
CA GLU A 26 27.01 10.27 10.62
C GLU A 26 26.25 11.14 9.61
N TRP A 27 25.37 10.56 8.81
CA TRP A 27 24.56 11.35 7.86
C TRP A 27 23.63 12.28 8.62
N PRO A 28 23.50 13.55 8.17
CA PRO A 28 22.57 14.49 8.78
C PRO A 28 21.15 13.90 8.73
N GLU A 29 20.45 13.99 9.86
CA GLU A 29 19.04 13.62 9.93
C GLU A 29 18.19 14.84 9.60
N ASP A 30 17.23 14.68 8.70
CA ASP A 30 16.17 15.64 8.50
C ASP A 30 15.09 15.42 9.57
N PRO A 31 14.84 16.39 10.46
CA PRO A 31 13.83 16.24 11.52
C PRO A 31 12.43 15.93 10.97
N SER A 32 12.07 16.45 9.79
CA SER A 32 10.78 16.24 9.15
C SER A 32 10.58 14.79 8.68
N LEU A 33 11.66 14.05 8.45
CA LEU A 33 11.66 12.66 8.00
C LEU A 33 11.88 11.66 9.14
N THR A 34 12.42 12.10 10.29
CA THR A 34 12.85 11.22 11.39
C THR A 34 11.66 10.47 12.03
N GLU A 35 10.51 11.12 12.18
CA GLU A 35 9.30 10.51 12.76
C GLU A 35 8.70 9.39 11.89
N LYS A 36 9.05 9.35 10.61
CA LYS A 36 8.53 8.39 9.61
C LYS A 36 9.36 7.11 9.54
N ARG A 37 10.48 7.08 10.26
CA ARG A 37 11.38 5.92 10.28
C ARG A 37 10.85 4.83 11.22
N GLY A 38 10.69 3.62 10.69
CA GLY A 38 10.43 2.42 11.47
C GLY A 38 11.65 1.98 12.30
N ILE A 39 11.44 1.09 13.26
CA ILE A 39 12.54 0.40 13.94
C ILE A 39 13.09 -0.66 12.97
N SER A 40 14.38 -0.56 12.63
CA SER A 40 15.08 -1.51 11.78
C SER A 40 16.30 -2.08 12.50
N ARG A 41 16.68 -3.32 12.17
CA ARG A 41 17.96 -3.93 12.60
C ARG A 41 19.16 -3.26 11.93
N HIS A 42 18.91 -2.61 10.78
CA HIS A 42 19.89 -1.89 9.99
C HIS A 42 19.79 -0.39 10.24
N ILE A 43 20.88 0.30 10.04
CA ILE A 43 20.87 1.76 10.02
C ILE A 43 20.18 2.20 8.73
N VAL A 44 19.10 2.96 8.87
CA VAL A 44 18.32 3.53 7.76
C VAL A 44 18.34 5.05 7.86
N ARG A 45 18.57 5.73 6.75
CA ARG A 45 18.44 7.20 6.63
C ARG A 45 17.44 7.53 5.53
N LEU A 46 16.58 8.50 5.82
CA LEU A 46 15.75 9.14 4.82
C LEU A 46 16.46 10.41 4.37
N VAL A 47 16.65 10.56 3.06
CA VAL A 47 17.43 11.66 2.49
C VAL A 47 16.75 12.19 1.24
N HIS A 48 16.82 13.51 1.05
CA HIS A 48 16.39 14.13 -0.19
C HIS A 48 17.38 13.85 -1.32
N SER A 49 16.88 13.71 -2.55
CA SER A 49 17.69 13.49 -3.76
C SER A 49 18.53 14.72 -4.11
N THR A 50 18.09 15.91 -3.72
CA THR A 50 18.76 17.20 -3.88
C THR A 50 18.52 18.06 -2.64
N GLU A 51 19.15 19.27 -2.58
CA GLU A 51 18.90 20.23 -1.51
C GLU A 51 17.52 20.93 -1.61
N GLU A 52 16.75 20.66 -2.66
CA GLU A 52 15.40 21.21 -2.83
C GLU A 52 14.40 20.47 -1.95
N PRO A 53 13.57 21.17 -1.15
CA PRO A 53 12.61 20.53 -0.23
C PRO A 53 11.61 19.61 -0.91
N ASP A 54 11.21 19.92 -2.14
CA ASP A 54 10.25 19.14 -2.93
C ASP A 54 10.90 18.01 -3.74
N SER A 55 12.20 17.75 -3.52
CA SER A 55 12.90 16.69 -4.22
C SER A 55 12.47 15.30 -3.72
N GLU A 56 12.68 14.29 -4.56
CA GLU A 56 12.42 12.90 -4.19
C GLU A 56 13.17 12.51 -2.91
N VAL A 57 12.54 11.70 -2.08
CA VAL A 57 13.13 11.16 -0.85
C VAL A 57 13.51 9.71 -1.07
N TYR A 58 14.71 9.36 -0.63
CA TYR A 58 15.21 7.99 -0.64
C TYR A 58 15.38 7.46 0.78
N ALA A 59 15.07 6.17 0.95
CA ALA A 59 15.45 5.42 2.14
C ALA A 59 16.75 4.65 1.82
N VAL A 60 17.80 4.95 2.58
CA VAL A 60 19.11 4.31 2.42
C VAL A 60 19.38 3.41 3.61
N LYS A 61 19.67 2.14 3.37
CA LYS A 61 19.93 1.09 4.36
C LYS A 61 21.37 0.59 4.21
N GLU A 62 22.15 0.54 5.30
CA GLU A 62 23.43 -0.18 5.34
C GLU A 62 23.20 -1.66 5.61
N THR A 63 23.85 -2.52 4.82
CA THR A 63 23.79 -3.97 4.96
C THR A 63 25.01 -4.65 4.29
N VAL A 64 25.08 -5.96 4.36
CA VAL A 64 26.11 -6.74 3.68
C VAL A 64 25.86 -6.78 2.18
N SER A 65 26.94 -6.69 1.36
CA SER A 65 26.85 -6.62 -0.11
C SER A 65 26.00 -7.74 -0.75
N GLU A 66 26.10 -8.97 -0.22
CA GLU A 66 25.33 -10.10 -0.73
C GLU A 66 23.81 -9.90 -0.50
N PHE A 67 23.44 -9.44 0.69
CA PHE A 67 22.04 -9.16 1.03
C PHE A 67 21.50 -7.97 0.24
N ALA A 68 22.25 -6.87 0.14
CA ALA A 68 21.86 -5.71 -0.67
C ALA A 68 21.53 -6.09 -2.12
N LYS A 69 22.40 -6.89 -2.76
CA LYS A 69 22.20 -7.35 -4.14
C LYS A 69 21.00 -8.27 -4.30
N ARG A 70 20.81 -9.19 -3.36
CA ARG A 70 19.69 -10.11 -3.37
C ARG A 70 18.38 -9.37 -3.21
N GLU A 71 18.31 -8.48 -2.24
CA GLU A 71 17.15 -7.64 -1.97
C GLU A 71 16.84 -6.71 -3.16
N TYR A 72 17.86 -6.02 -3.71
CA TYR A 72 17.70 -5.20 -4.89
C TYR A 72 17.11 -5.98 -6.08
N LYS A 73 17.61 -7.19 -6.32
CA LYS A 73 17.09 -8.06 -7.39
C LYS A 73 15.64 -8.48 -7.11
N ALA A 74 15.33 -8.86 -5.88
CA ALA A 74 13.98 -9.27 -5.48
C ALA A 74 12.98 -8.12 -5.62
N LEU A 75 13.31 -6.93 -5.11
CA LEU A 75 12.47 -5.73 -5.22
C LEU A 75 12.26 -5.30 -6.68
N ARG A 76 13.29 -5.39 -7.53
CA ARG A 76 13.15 -5.11 -8.96
C ARG A 76 12.17 -6.05 -9.66
N GLU A 77 12.24 -7.33 -9.34
CA GLU A 77 11.31 -8.31 -9.91
C GLU A 77 9.89 -8.09 -9.38
N LEU A 78 9.74 -7.79 -8.07
CA LEU A 78 8.45 -7.44 -7.47
C LEU A 78 7.83 -6.21 -8.15
N ALA A 79 8.63 -5.14 -8.35
CA ALA A 79 8.17 -3.93 -9.04
C ALA A 79 7.76 -4.23 -10.50
N HIS A 80 8.54 -5.04 -11.22
CA HIS A 80 8.22 -5.45 -12.59
C HIS A 80 6.89 -6.23 -12.65
N LEU A 81 6.59 -7.04 -11.64
CA LEU A 81 5.34 -7.80 -11.52
C LEU A 81 4.19 -6.99 -10.92
N GLY A 82 4.37 -5.71 -10.62
CA GLY A 82 3.34 -4.85 -10.02
C GLY A 82 2.97 -5.23 -8.58
N ALA A 83 3.89 -5.87 -7.84
CA ALA A 83 3.68 -6.19 -6.43
C ALA A 83 3.74 -4.93 -5.55
N PRO A 84 2.96 -4.85 -4.47
CA PRO A 84 3.06 -3.76 -3.51
C PRO A 84 4.37 -3.86 -2.72
N SER A 85 5.41 -3.21 -3.19
CA SER A 85 6.74 -3.14 -2.55
C SER A 85 7.35 -1.75 -2.76
N VAL A 86 8.36 -1.42 -1.97
CA VAL A 86 9.17 -0.23 -2.22
C VAL A 86 9.98 -0.42 -3.51
N GLU A 87 10.24 0.68 -4.21
CA GLU A 87 10.99 0.66 -5.47
C GLU A 87 12.50 0.73 -5.19
N PRO A 88 13.31 -0.24 -5.67
CA PRO A 88 14.75 -0.21 -5.48
C PRO A 88 15.41 0.74 -6.48
N ILE A 89 16.25 1.64 -5.99
CA ILE A 89 16.97 2.65 -6.78
C ILE A 89 18.36 2.16 -7.15
N ALA A 90 19.20 1.85 -6.14
CA ALA A 90 20.58 1.46 -6.37
C ALA A 90 21.19 0.65 -5.23
N VAL A 91 22.21 -0.14 -5.58
CA VAL A 91 23.16 -0.76 -4.65
C VAL A 91 24.49 -0.05 -4.74
N ILE A 92 25.07 0.33 -3.60
CA ILE A 92 26.30 1.09 -3.47
C ILE A 92 27.35 0.21 -2.77
N GLU A 93 28.42 -0.11 -3.48
CA GLU A 93 29.50 -1.00 -3.03
C GLU A 93 30.86 -0.28 -3.04
N GLY A 94 31.83 -0.85 -2.32
CA GLY A 94 33.19 -0.32 -2.29
C GLY A 94 33.30 1.06 -1.65
N ARG A 95 32.41 1.36 -0.71
CA ARG A 95 32.44 2.58 0.10
C ARG A 95 33.66 2.52 1.02
N THR A 96 34.34 3.63 1.15
CA THR A 96 35.45 3.81 2.11
C THR A 96 35.33 5.18 2.74
N ASP A 97 35.72 5.29 4.00
CA ASP A 97 35.80 6.56 4.69
C ASP A 97 37.05 7.39 4.26
N GLU A 98 37.25 8.55 4.85
CA GLU A 98 38.39 9.44 4.57
C GLU A 98 39.75 8.81 4.97
N HIS A 99 39.76 7.80 5.83
CA HIS A 99 40.94 7.07 6.27
C HIS A 99 41.24 5.83 5.42
N GLY A 100 40.33 5.51 4.47
CA GLY A 100 40.42 4.33 3.60
C GLY A 100 39.86 3.02 4.23
N GLU A 101 39.19 3.12 5.39
CA GLU A 101 38.50 1.98 6.02
C GLU A 101 37.23 1.63 5.23
N GLU A 102 36.95 0.34 5.09
CA GLU A 102 35.77 -0.14 4.39
C GLU A 102 34.48 0.17 5.17
N LEU A 103 33.52 0.82 4.50
CA LEU A 103 32.16 1.02 4.99
C LEU A 103 31.22 -0.05 4.44
N PRO A 104 30.12 -0.38 5.17
CA PRO A 104 29.12 -1.32 4.70
C PRO A 104 28.55 -0.94 3.31
N CYS A 105 28.09 -1.94 2.57
CA CYS A 105 27.31 -1.72 1.37
C CYS A 105 25.99 -1.02 1.72
N ALA A 106 25.47 -0.21 0.81
CA ALA A 106 24.17 0.43 1.00
C ALA A 106 23.18 0.02 -0.10
N LEU A 107 21.91 -0.05 0.28
CA LEU A 107 20.77 -0.18 -0.62
C LEU A 107 19.93 1.09 -0.51
N ALA A 108 19.69 1.75 -1.63
CA ALA A 108 18.78 2.88 -1.74
C ALA A 108 17.45 2.42 -2.36
N THR A 109 16.34 2.77 -1.73
CA THR A 109 14.98 2.57 -2.22
C THR A 109 14.25 3.90 -2.25
N ARG A 110 13.25 4.05 -3.13
CA ARG A 110 12.38 5.23 -3.14
C ARG A 110 11.52 5.24 -1.88
N PHE A 111 11.45 6.38 -1.21
CA PHE A 111 10.53 6.56 -0.09
C PHE A 111 9.09 6.45 -0.59
N LEU A 112 8.27 5.72 0.11
CA LEU A 112 6.85 5.58 -0.21
C LEU A 112 6.05 6.71 0.46
N PRO A 113 5.63 7.76 -0.27
CA PRO A 113 4.92 8.89 0.32
C PRO A 113 3.57 8.44 0.91
N PHE A 114 3.09 9.16 1.91
CA PHE A 114 1.84 8.89 2.64
C PHE A 114 1.78 7.52 3.32
N SER A 115 2.92 6.86 3.52
CA SER A 115 3.01 5.60 4.24
C SER A 115 3.50 5.80 5.66
N LEU A 116 3.07 4.92 6.56
CA LEU A 116 3.46 4.93 7.97
C LEU A 116 3.84 3.53 8.44
N PRO A 117 4.85 3.41 9.32
CA PRO A 117 5.13 2.18 10.03
C PRO A 117 3.99 1.84 11.01
N TYR A 118 3.80 0.56 11.28
CA TYR A 118 2.75 0.08 12.19
C TYR A 118 2.79 0.73 13.59
N ARG A 119 3.99 1.01 14.11
CA ARG A 119 4.16 1.65 15.42
C ARG A 119 3.55 3.05 15.47
N VAL A 120 3.71 3.82 14.42
CA VAL A 120 3.11 5.15 14.30
C VAL A 120 1.59 5.04 14.18
N LEU A 121 1.09 4.11 13.37
CA LEU A 121 -0.35 3.87 13.22
C LEU A 121 -1.01 3.45 14.53
N LEU A 122 -0.36 2.58 15.31
CA LEU A 122 -0.91 2.01 16.54
C LEU A 122 -0.59 2.81 17.80
N SER A 123 0.22 3.87 17.74
CA SER A 123 0.58 4.70 18.90
C SER A 123 -0.43 5.80 19.22
N GLY A 124 -1.57 5.88 18.48
CA GLY A 124 -2.59 6.90 18.67
C GLY A 124 -3.51 6.67 19.87
N LYS A 125 -3.95 7.77 20.51
CA LYS A 125 -4.98 7.71 21.58
C LYS A 125 -6.34 7.25 21.03
N ASP A 126 -6.57 7.43 19.72
CA ASP A 126 -7.83 7.14 19.05
C ASP A 126 -7.79 5.81 18.26
N VAL A 127 -6.72 5.02 18.43
CA VAL A 127 -6.59 3.70 17.78
C VAL A 127 -7.65 2.75 18.34
N THR A 128 -8.36 2.11 17.43
CA THR A 128 -9.46 1.21 17.73
C THR A 128 -9.13 -0.25 17.36
N ALA A 129 -9.92 -1.19 17.86
CA ALA A 129 -9.84 -2.58 17.41
C ALA A 129 -10.13 -2.72 15.91
N GLN A 130 -10.85 -1.77 15.31
CA GLN A 130 -11.10 -1.74 13.88
C GLN A 130 -9.84 -1.42 13.09
N ASP A 131 -9.03 -0.45 13.51
CA ASP A 131 -7.77 -0.09 12.82
C ASP A 131 -6.82 -1.28 12.74
N ILE A 132 -6.72 -2.04 13.82
CA ILE A 132 -5.92 -3.26 13.88
C ILE A 132 -6.46 -4.33 12.92
N THR A 133 -7.77 -4.48 12.86
CA THR A 133 -8.43 -5.40 11.92
C THR A 133 -8.16 -4.98 10.46
N LEU A 134 -8.21 -3.69 10.16
CA LEU A 134 -7.92 -3.15 8.83
C LEU A 134 -6.46 -3.37 8.45
N MET A 135 -5.52 -3.14 9.38
CA MET A 135 -4.11 -3.40 9.19
C MET A 135 -3.83 -4.91 8.97
N ALA A 136 -4.45 -5.78 9.77
CA ALA A 136 -4.35 -7.23 9.59
C ALA A 136 -4.91 -7.69 8.22
N ASN A 137 -5.99 -7.09 7.77
CA ASN A 137 -6.55 -7.36 6.44
C ASN A 137 -5.60 -6.93 5.32
N ALA A 138 -4.95 -5.77 5.45
CA ALA A 138 -3.99 -5.26 4.47
C ALA A 138 -2.75 -6.17 4.38
N LEU A 139 -2.19 -6.58 5.52
CA LEU A 139 -1.05 -7.50 5.55
C LEU A 139 -1.39 -8.87 4.94
N ALA A 140 -2.57 -9.41 5.27
CA ALA A 140 -3.05 -10.67 4.69
C ALA A 140 -3.20 -10.58 3.16
N LEU A 141 -3.70 -9.45 2.66
CA LEU A 141 -3.85 -9.22 1.22
C LEU A 141 -2.49 -9.08 0.53
N LEU A 142 -1.54 -8.36 1.14
CA LEU A 142 -0.15 -8.29 0.65
C LEU A 142 0.43 -9.68 0.50
N LEU A 143 0.36 -10.51 1.54
CA LEU A 143 0.92 -11.86 1.53
C LEU A 143 0.24 -12.75 0.46
N VAL A 144 -1.07 -12.62 0.25
CA VAL A 144 -1.76 -13.31 -0.86
C VAL A 144 -1.21 -12.86 -2.21
N ARG A 145 -1.02 -11.56 -2.42
CA ARG A 145 -0.47 -11.01 -3.68
C ARG A 145 0.94 -11.55 -3.95
N LEU A 146 1.81 -11.54 -2.95
CA LEU A 146 3.18 -12.07 -3.05
C LEU A 146 3.18 -13.57 -3.41
N HIS A 147 2.36 -14.37 -2.72
CA HIS A 147 2.25 -15.80 -3.00
C HIS A 147 1.66 -16.12 -4.38
N LEU A 148 0.73 -15.30 -4.90
CA LEU A 148 0.22 -15.44 -6.26
C LEU A 148 1.31 -15.22 -7.32
N LEU A 149 2.26 -14.33 -7.04
CA LEU A 149 3.42 -14.06 -7.89
C LEU A 149 4.55 -15.09 -7.73
N GLY A 150 4.39 -16.06 -6.82
CA GLY A 150 5.42 -17.06 -6.53
C GLY A 150 6.53 -16.54 -5.61
N PHE A 151 6.33 -15.44 -4.91
CA PHE A 151 7.31 -14.89 -3.97
C PHE A 151 7.05 -15.42 -2.56
N TRP A 152 7.99 -16.21 -2.05
CA TRP A 152 8.08 -16.59 -0.64
C TRP A 152 8.85 -15.53 0.12
N TRP A 153 8.24 -14.95 1.15
CA TRP A 153 8.84 -13.79 1.84
C TRP A 153 9.89 -14.21 2.88
N GLY A 154 9.55 -15.21 3.70
CA GLY A 154 10.47 -15.77 4.70
C GLY A 154 10.70 -14.91 5.94
N ASP A 155 10.21 -13.66 5.99
CA ASP A 155 10.26 -12.76 7.15
C ASP A 155 9.08 -11.78 7.18
N CYS A 156 7.88 -12.28 6.93
CA CYS A 156 6.67 -11.47 6.98
C CYS A 156 6.44 -10.93 8.40
N SER A 157 6.43 -9.59 8.54
CA SER A 157 6.27 -8.89 9.82
C SER A 157 5.66 -7.50 9.62
N LEU A 158 5.20 -6.88 10.70
CA LEU A 158 4.73 -5.49 10.66
C LEU A 158 5.89 -4.50 10.47
N SER A 159 7.08 -4.81 11.00
CA SER A 159 8.29 -3.99 10.83
C SER A 159 8.78 -3.96 9.39
N ASN A 160 8.58 -5.06 8.65
CA ASN A 160 8.95 -5.17 7.24
C ASN A 160 7.83 -4.73 6.30
N THR A 161 6.85 -4.00 6.84
CA THR A 161 5.67 -3.51 6.12
C THR A 161 5.42 -2.04 6.39
N LEU A 162 5.17 -1.27 5.33
CA LEU A 162 4.60 0.08 5.42
C LEU A 162 3.12 0.04 5.03
N PHE A 163 2.35 0.93 5.64
CA PHE A 163 0.91 1.01 5.43
C PHE A 163 0.53 2.39 4.91
N ARG A 164 -0.23 2.43 3.81
CA ARG A 164 -0.87 3.64 3.29
C ARG A 164 -2.36 3.60 3.55
N ARG A 165 -2.97 4.78 3.73
CA ARG A 165 -4.43 4.87 3.74
C ARG A 165 -4.98 4.48 2.37
N ASP A 166 -6.01 3.64 2.38
CA ASP A 166 -6.71 3.20 1.18
C ASP A 166 -8.22 3.26 1.45
N ALA A 167 -8.81 4.41 1.16
CA ALA A 167 -10.19 4.72 1.51
C ALA A 167 -10.46 4.45 3.00
N GLU A 168 -11.42 3.58 3.32
CA GLU A 168 -11.73 3.16 4.68
C GLU A 168 -10.77 2.13 5.29
N GLY A 169 -9.72 1.73 4.55
CA GLY A 169 -8.77 0.69 4.93
C GLY A 169 -7.31 1.12 4.82
N PHE A 170 -6.47 0.11 4.63
CA PHE A 170 -5.04 0.27 4.38
C PHE A 170 -4.61 -0.57 3.19
N ALA A 171 -3.64 -0.07 2.42
CA ALA A 171 -2.77 -0.84 1.56
C ALA A 171 -1.47 -1.12 2.30
N ALA A 172 -0.93 -2.33 2.16
CA ALA A 172 0.32 -2.76 2.78
C ALA A 172 1.39 -2.96 1.71
N TYR A 173 2.60 -2.51 2.00
CA TYR A 173 3.75 -2.54 1.09
C TYR A 173 4.93 -3.24 1.75
N LEU A 174 5.54 -4.20 1.03
CA LEU A 174 6.76 -4.86 1.46
C LEU A 174 7.95 -3.88 1.37
N VAL A 175 8.72 -3.79 2.46
CA VAL A 175 9.90 -2.91 2.57
C VAL A 175 11.19 -3.69 2.50
N ASP A 176 11.25 -4.86 3.14
CA ASP A 176 12.44 -5.69 3.25
C ASP A 176 12.23 -7.04 2.57
N ALA A 177 13.00 -7.30 1.52
CA ALA A 177 12.94 -8.51 0.71
C ALA A 177 14.22 -9.36 0.83
N GLU A 178 15.11 -9.09 1.80
CA GLU A 178 16.42 -9.73 1.87
C GLU A 178 16.37 -11.27 2.08
N THR A 179 15.32 -11.76 2.76
CA THR A 179 15.07 -13.19 2.97
C THR A 179 14.27 -13.83 1.85
N GLY A 180 13.60 -13.02 1.03
CA GLY A 180 12.62 -13.47 0.05
C GLY A 180 13.20 -14.17 -1.16
N GLU A 181 12.43 -15.10 -1.72
CA GLU A 181 12.82 -15.88 -2.88
C GLU A 181 11.64 -16.09 -3.85
N PHE A 182 11.91 -15.93 -5.16
CA PHE A 182 10.96 -16.32 -6.19
C PHE A 182 11.02 -17.82 -6.47
N GLN A 183 9.87 -18.44 -6.49
CA GLN A 183 9.64 -19.82 -6.86
C GLN A 183 8.70 -19.88 -8.07
N LYS A 184 8.92 -20.83 -8.97
CA LYS A 184 8.03 -21.00 -10.13
C LYS A 184 6.57 -21.22 -9.70
N ASN A 185 6.39 -22.00 -8.65
CA ASN A 185 5.11 -22.23 -7.97
C ASN A 185 5.41 -22.49 -6.49
N LEU A 186 4.79 -21.72 -5.61
CA LEU A 186 4.87 -22.00 -4.18
C LEU A 186 4.04 -23.23 -3.82
N SER A 187 4.64 -24.18 -3.10
CA SER A 187 3.92 -25.30 -2.51
C SER A 187 3.06 -24.84 -1.34
N ASP A 188 2.08 -25.67 -0.98
CA ASP A 188 1.24 -25.42 0.21
C ASP A 188 2.10 -25.33 1.47
N GLY A 189 3.13 -26.19 1.59
CA GLY A 189 4.04 -26.17 2.73
C GLY A 189 4.86 -24.89 2.83
N GLN A 190 5.34 -24.32 1.73
CA GLN A 190 6.05 -23.04 1.73
C GLN A 190 5.15 -21.89 2.15
N ARG A 191 3.91 -21.87 1.65
CA ARG A 191 2.92 -20.84 2.06
C ARG A 191 2.55 -20.96 3.54
N GLU A 192 2.30 -22.18 4.03
CA GLU A 192 2.00 -22.38 5.46
C GLU A 192 3.20 -21.98 6.33
N HIS A 193 4.44 -22.23 5.90
CA HIS A 193 5.63 -21.77 6.62
C HIS A 193 5.72 -20.24 6.70
N ASP A 194 5.42 -19.53 5.60
CA ASP A 194 5.34 -18.06 5.62
C ASP A 194 4.21 -17.55 6.55
N LEU A 195 3.09 -18.27 6.59
CA LEU A 195 2.00 -17.96 7.52
C LEU A 195 2.40 -18.17 8.99
N ASP A 196 3.15 -19.22 9.30
CA ASP A 196 3.66 -19.47 10.65
C ASP A 196 4.63 -18.38 11.09
N ILE A 197 5.53 -17.94 10.19
CA ILE A 197 6.44 -16.81 10.43
C ILE A 197 5.64 -15.53 10.66
N ALA A 198 4.68 -15.21 9.79
CA ALA A 198 3.83 -14.05 9.92
C ALA A 198 3.06 -14.05 11.25
N HIS A 199 2.50 -15.19 11.64
CA HIS A 199 1.77 -15.33 12.91
C HIS A 199 2.69 -15.04 14.11
N PHE A 200 3.87 -15.62 14.13
CA PHE A 200 4.83 -15.42 15.21
C PHE A 200 5.33 -13.97 15.29
N ASN A 201 5.78 -13.42 14.16
CA ASN A 201 6.35 -12.07 14.12
C ASN A 201 5.30 -11.00 14.47
N VAL A 202 4.10 -11.06 13.89
CA VAL A 202 3.02 -10.11 14.18
C VAL A 202 2.60 -10.17 15.64
N ALA A 203 2.48 -11.38 16.23
CA ALA A 203 2.15 -11.53 17.64
C ALA A 203 3.24 -10.93 18.55
N ALA A 204 4.52 -11.21 18.28
CA ALA A 204 5.65 -10.71 19.05
C ALA A 204 5.77 -9.18 18.99
N GLU A 205 5.62 -8.58 17.80
CA GLU A 205 5.69 -7.13 17.61
C GLU A 205 4.53 -6.38 18.29
N LEU A 206 3.34 -6.95 18.28
CA LEU A 206 2.19 -6.39 18.99
C LEU A 206 2.32 -6.57 20.51
N GLU A 207 2.93 -7.67 20.99
CA GLU A 207 3.24 -7.87 22.40
C GLU A 207 4.23 -6.82 22.90
N ASP A 208 5.27 -6.50 22.12
CA ASP A 208 6.22 -5.43 22.40
C ASP A 208 5.51 -4.06 22.58
N LEU A 209 4.55 -3.76 21.70
CA LEU A 209 3.74 -2.55 21.84
C LEU A 209 2.84 -2.57 23.07
N ALA A 210 2.27 -3.73 23.42
CA ALA A 210 1.46 -3.88 24.63
C ALA A 210 2.31 -3.67 25.89
N LEU A 211 3.50 -4.25 25.95
CA LEU A 211 4.44 -4.10 27.06
C LEU A 211 4.95 -2.65 27.22
N SER A 212 5.11 -1.94 26.12
CA SER A 212 5.48 -0.51 26.14
C SER A 212 4.33 0.42 26.52
N GLY A 213 3.11 -0.09 26.73
CA GLY A 213 1.93 0.68 27.09
C GLY A 213 1.37 1.55 25.95
N VAL A 214 1.80 1.31 24.73
CA VAL A 214 1.39 2.07 23.53
C VAL A 214 0.13 1.50 22.91
N LEU A 215 -0.08 0.18 23.05
CA LEU A 215 -1.20 -0.50 22.42
C LEU A 215 -2.52 -0.23 23.15
N TYR A 216 -3.62 -0.22 22.39
CA TYR A 216 -4.99 -0.08 22.91
C TYR A 216 -5.27 -1.10 24.04
N PRO A 217 -5.76 -0.64 25.21
CA PRO A 217 -6.06 -1.52 26.32
C PRO A 217 -7.12 -2.58 25.97
N GLY A 218 -6.82 -3.86 26.21
CA GLY A 218 -7.71 -4.98 25.93
C GLY A 218 -7.50 -5.63 24.56
N MET A 219 -6.54 -5.17 23.78
CA MET A 219 -6.10 -5.87 22.60
C MET A 219 -5.33 -7.15 22.96
N ASP A 220 -5.63 -8.21 22.25
CA ASP A 220 -4.94 -9.50 22.34
C ASP A 220 -4.05 -9.68 21.09
N PRO A 221 -2.72 -9.59 21.24
CA PRO A 221 -1.77 -9.73 20.12
C PRO A 221 -1.90 -11.04 19.35
N ILE A 222 -2.21 -12.14 20.05
CA ILE A 222 -2.39 -13.46 19.43
C ILE A 222 -3.66 -13.46 18.57
N ARG A 223 -4.76 -12.90 19.07
CA ARG A 223 -6.00 -12.78 18.27
C ARG A 223 -5.82 -11.89 17.03
N ALA A 224 -5.01 -10.86 17.13
CA ALA A 224 -4.71 -9.99 15.99
C ALA A 224 -3.88 -10.72 14.94
N SER A 225 -2.85 -11.46 15.34
CA SER A 225 -2.07 -12.29 14.41
C SER A 225 -2.91 -13.42 13.80
N ASP A 226 -3.76 -14.10 14.59
CA ASP A 226 -4.75 -15.04 14.10
C ASP A 226 -5.68 -14.45 13.02
N ALA A 227 -6.05 -13.17 13.16
CA ALA A 227 -6.91 -12.50 12.18
C ALA A 227 -6.22 -12.37 10.81
N VAL A 228 -4.90 -12.11 10.76
CA VAL A 228 -4.10 -12.12 9.53
C VAL A 228 -4.21 -13.48 8.83
N ILE A 229 -3.94 -14.56 9.58
CA ILE A 229 -3.93 -15.92 9.03
C ILE A 229 -5.33 -16.35 8.54
N LYS A 230 -6.36 -16.08 9.34
CA LYS A 230 -7.76 -16.35 8.96
C LYS A 230 -8.17 -15.59 7.70
N ARG A 231 -7.77 -14.32 7.61
CA ARG A 231 -8.06 -13.47 6.45
C ARG A 231 -7.34 -13.99 5.21
N TYR A 232 -6.04 -14.30 5.32
CA TYR A 232 -5.26 -14.90 4.24
C TYR A 232 -5.93 -16.17 3.70
N ARG A 233 -6.21 -17.15 4.57
CA ARG A 233 -6.81 -18.42 4.18
C ARG A 233 -8.17 -18.24 3.50
N ARG A 234 -8.99 -17.31 4.02
CA ARG A 234 -10.30 -17.00 3.39
C ARG A 234 -10.13 -16.45 1.97
N ILE A 235 -9.20 -15.49 1.76
CA ILE A 235 -8.95 -14.94 0.44
C ILE A 235 -8.39 -16.03 -0.48
N TRP A 236 -7.39 -16.78 -0.02
CA TRP A 236 -6.73 -17.83 -0.80
C TRP A 236 -7.72 -18.90 -1.27
N THR A 237 -8.58 -19.38 -0.38
CA THR A 237 -9.67 -20.32 -0.69
C THR A 237 -10.59 -19.73 -1.78
N THR A 238 -11.02 -18.49 -1.62
CA THR A 238 -11.88 -17.82 -2.60
C THR A 238 -11.23 -17.73 -3.99
N LEU A 239 -9.91 -17.51 -4.05
CA LEU A 239 -9.17 -17.35 -5.30
C LEU A 239 -8.78 -18.68 -5.97
N LYS A 240 -8.57 -19.74 -5.22
CA LYS A 240 -7.96 -20.98 -5.74
C LYS A 240 -8.87 -22.18 -5.69
N GLU A 241 -9.82 -22.23 -4.78
CA GLU A 241 -10.66 -23.39 -4.63
C GLU A 241 -11.85 -23.39 -5.60
N ARG A 242 -12.26 -24.60 -5.91
CA ARG A 242 -13.45 -24.85 -6.73
C ARG A 242 -14.71 -24.58 -5.91
N GLN A 243 -15.45 -23.55 -6.28
CA GLN A 243 -16.71 -23.19 -5.63
C GLN A 243 -17.87 -23.99 -6.20
N VAL A 244 -18.78 -24.45 -5.34
CA VAL A 244 -20.04 -25.09 -5.76
C VAL A 244 -21.13 -24.02 -5.76
N LEU A 245 -21.71 -23.78 -6.93
CA LEU A 245 -22.79 -22.82 -7.12
C LEU A 245 -24.13 -23.55 -7.42
N ASP A 246 -25.22 -22.88 -7.12
CA ASP A 246 -26.56 -23.39 -7.50
C ASP A 246 -26.77 -23.21 -9.02
N PRO A 247 -26.95 -24.29 -9.80
CA PRO A 247 -27.14 -24.20 -11.24
C PRO A 247 -28.47 -23.55 -11.64
N ASN A 248 -29.46 -23.48 -10.73
CA ASN A 248 -30.73 -22.81 -10.97
C ASN A 248 -30.62 -21.28 -10.77
N ASP A 249 -29.56 -20.81 -10.15
CA ASP A 249 -29.30 -19.40 -9.95
C ASP A 249 -28.54 -18.80 -11.14
N ARG A 250 -29.26 -18.12 -12.02
CA ARG A 250 -28.74 -17.51 -13.24
C ARG A 250 -27.63 -16.49 -12.99
N HIS A 251 -27.54 -15.92 -11.76
CA HIS A 251 -26.58 -14.91 -11.39
C HIS A 251 -25.47 -15.44 -10.48
N ALA A 252 -25.41 -16.75 -10.22
CA ALA A 252 -24.43 -17.34 -9.32
C ALA A 252 -22.98 -17.05 -9.74
N VAL A 253 -22.67 -17.22 -11.03
CA VAL A 253 -21.34 -16.94 -11.60
C VAL A 253 -21.00 -15.44 -11.50
N GLU A 254 -21.94 -14.56 -11.84
CA GLU A 254 -21.75 -13.11 -11.75
C GLU A 254 -21.48 -12.65 -10.31
N ARG A 255 -22.15 -13.26 -9.32
CA ARG A 255 -21.88 -12.96 -7.91
C ARG A 255 -20.52 -13.46 -7.47
N ALA A 256 -20.12 -14.66 -7.89
CA ALA A 256 -18.79 -15.18 -7.62
C ALA A 256 -17.69 -14.29 -8.22
N MET A 257 -17.86 -13.83 -9.46
CA MET A 257 -16.96 -12.86 -10.10
C MET A 257 -16.91 -11.53 -9.34
N ARG A 258 -18.07 -10.96 -8.98
CA ARG A 258 -18.13 -9.72 -8.20
C ARG A 258 -17.42 -9.86 -6.86
N GLN A 259 -17.54 -11.01 -6.19
CA GLN A 259 -16.83 -11.26 -4.92
C GLN A 259 -15.32 -11.19 -5.10
N LEU A 260 -14.78 -11.68 -6.22
CA LEU A 260 -13.34 -11.58 -6.52
C LEU A 260 -12.94 -10.14 -6.85
N HIS A 261 -13.72 -9.43 -7.65
CA HIS A 261 -13.51 -8.00 -7.92
C HIS A 261 -13.58 -7.16 -6.64
N ASP A 262 -14.51 -7.45 -5.73
CA ASP A 262 -14.64 -6.77 -4.43
C ASP A 262 -13.42 -6.98 -3.51
N LEU A 263 -12.70 -8.10 -3.71
CA LEU A 263 -11.42 -8.37 -3.06
C LEU A 263 -10.23 -7.70 -3.78
N GLY A 264 -10.47 -7.00 -4.90
CA GLY A 264 -9.44 -6.33 -5.68
C GLY A 264 -8.72 -7.23 -6.70
N PHE A 265 -9.33 -8.35 -7.09
CA PHE A 265 -8.72 -9.27 -8.07
C PHE A 265 -9.50 -9.30 -9.39
N ALA A 266 -8.79 -9.09 -10.49
CA ALA A 266 -9.27 -9.40 -11.83
C ALA A 266 -9.25 -10.91 -12.08
N VAL A 267 -10.20 -11.41 -12.83
CA VAL A 267 -10.25 -12.82 -13.23
C VAL A 267 -10.30 -12.86 -14.75
N GLU A 268 -9.20 -13.24 -15.36
CA GLU A 268 -9.10 -13.33 -16.82
C GLU A 268 -9.71 -14.62 -17.37
N GLU A 269 -9.56 -15.72 -16.62
CA GLU A 269 -10.07 -17.03 -17.05
C GLU A 269 -10.78 -17.75 -15.92
N VAL A 270 -11.95 -18.29 -16.20
CA VAL A 270 -12.72 -19.15 -15.30
C VAL A 270 -13.04 -20.50 -15.95
N SER A 271 -13.01 -21.55 -15.15
CA SER A 271 -13.57 -22.83 -15.52
C SER A 271 -14.95 -23.00 -14.89
N VAL A 272 -15.97 -23.18 -15.71
CA VAL A 272 -17.32 -23.52 -15.27
C VAL A 272 -17.64 -24.94 -15.74
N THR A 273 -17.93 -25.84 -14.81
CA THR A 273 -18.27 -27.23 -15.11
C THR A 273 -19.61 -27.56 -14.51
N ILE A 274 -20.49 -28.11 -15.32
CA ILE A 274 -21.81 -28.62 -14.89
C ILE A 274 -21.71 -30.14 -14.81
N ASP A 275 -21.90 -30.69 -13.63
CA ASP A 275 -22.01 -32.13 -13.43
C ASP A 275 -23.47 -32.53 -13.60
N GLY A 276 -23.75 -33.31 -14.66
CA GLY A 276 -25.07 -33.74 -15.03
C GLY A 276 -25.74 -34.67 -13.99
N ASP A 277 -24.93 -35.47 -13.30
CA ASP A 277 -25.45 -36.45 -12.32
C ASP A 277 -25.76 -35.80 -10.98
N SER A 278 -24.91 -34.90 -10.50
CA SER A 278 -25.11 -34.21 -9.21
C SER A 278 -25.90 -32.91 -9.30
N LYS A 279 -26.20 -32.44 -10.53
CA LYS A 279 -26.85 -31.15 -10.80
C LYS A 279 -26.13 -29.98 -10.08
N LYS A 280 -24.79 -30.03 -10.04
CA LYS A 280 -23.97 -29.00 -9.42
C LYS A 280 -23.24 -28.20 -10.47
N LEU A 281 -23.19 -26.89 -10.28
CA LEU A 281 -22.37 -25.97 -11.06
C LEU A 281 -21.11 -25.69 -10.26
N PHE A 282 -19.97 -25.91 -10.89
CA PHE A 282 -18.66 -25.66 -10.29
C PHE A 282 -18.01 -24.45 -10.97
N PHE A 283 -17.54 -23.51 -10.17
CA PHE A 283 -16.83 -22.33 -10.60
C PHE A 283 -15.41 -22.35 -10.03
N GLN A 284 -14.42 -22.15 -10.86
CA GLN A 284 -13.02 -22.07 -10.44
C GLN A 284 -12.29 -20.98 -11.24
N PRO A 285 -11.78 -19.93 -10.58
CA PRO A 285 -10.88 -18.98 -11.20
C PRO A 285 -9.57 -19.68 -11.65
N LYS A 286 -9.08 -19.38 -12.85
CA LYS A 286 -7.85 -19.97 -13.39
C LYS A 286 -6.71 -18.98 -13.42
N LEU A 287 -6.94 -17.79 -13.98
CA LEU A 287 -5.97 -16.71 -14.03
C LEU A 287 -6.55 -15.54 -13.24
N VAL A 288 -5.83 -15.14 -12.20
CA VAL A 288 -6.24 -14.10 -11.26
C VAL A 288 -5.11 -13.11 -11.10
N GLU A 289 -5.39 -11.84 -11.33
CA GLU A 289 -4.46 -10.73 -11.14
C GLU A 289 -4.98 -9.77 -10.07
N ALA A 290 -4.08 -9.16 -9.31
CA ALA A 290 -4.43 -8.13 -8.33
C ALA A 290 -4.60 -6.77 -9.01
N GLY A 291 -5.30 -5.82 -8.32
CA GLY A 291 -5.45 -4.45 -8.80
C GLY A 291 -6.58 -4.22 -9.79
N TYR A 292 -7.68 -4.95 -9.68
CA TYR A 292 -8.82 -4.83 -10.59
C TYR A 292 -9.35 -3.40 -10.74
N HIS A 293 -9.60 -2.71 -9.63
CA HIS A 293 -10.13 -1.35 -9.67
C HIS A 293 -9.04 -0.33 -10.02
N GLN A 294 -7.82 -0.51 -9.51
CA GLN A 294 -6.66 0.33 -9.83
C GLN A 294 -6.40 0.36 -11.33
N ASN A 295 -6.27 -0.82 -11.96
CA ASN A 295 -6.03 -0.93 -13.39
C ASN A 295 -7.17 -0.29 -14.19
N ARG A 296 -8.41 -0.58 -13.83
CA ARG A 296 -9.59 -0.01 -14.50
C ARG A 296 -9.65 1.52 -14.39
N LEU A 297 -9.32 2.09 -13.23
CA LEU A 297 -9.29 3.54 -13.04
C LEU A 297 -8.16 4.17 -13.83
N ARG A 298 -6.97 3.60 -13.77
CA ARG A 298 -5.79 4.05 -14.52
C ARG A 298 -6.07 4.05 -16.03
N ASP A 299 -6.63 2.97 -16.57
CA ASP A 299 -6.96 2.87 -17.99
C ASP A 299 -8.04 3.87 -18.41
N LEU A 300 -8.96 4.23 -17.51
CA LEU A 300 -10.06 5.15 -17.78
C LEU A 300 -9.65 6.62 -17.71
N VAL A 301 -8.86 7.01 -16.71
CA VAL A 301 -8.59 8.42 -16.37
C VAL A 301 -7.11 8.73 -16.11
N GLY A 302 -6.22 7.74 -16.12
CA GLY A 302 -4.79 7.92 -15.89
C GLY A 302 -4.39 8.21 -14.43
N LEU A 303 -5.29 8.01 -13.46
CA LEU A 303 -4.99 8.23 -12.05
C LEU A 303 -4.37 6.96 -11.42
N GLU A 304 -3.24 7.14 -10.76
CA GLU A 304 -2.65 6.12 -9.89
C GLU A 304 -3.23 6.27 -8.47
N THR A 305 -3.75 5.19 -7.93
CA THR A 305 -4.44 5.18 -6.63
C THR A 305 -4.31 3.81 -5.97
N GLU A 306 -4.71 3.70 -4.71
CA GLU A 306 -4.89 2.41 -4.06
C GLU A 306 -6.20 1.72 -4.49
N GLU A 307 -6.33 0.43 -4.20
CA GLU A 307 -7.42 -0.42 -4.73
C GLU A 307 -8.81 0.01 -4.25
N LEU A 308 -8.97 0.30 -2.95
CA LEU A 308 -10.25 0.74 -2.42
C LEU A 308 -10.55 2.18 -2.81
N GLN A 309 -9.53 3.06 -2.88
CA GLN A 309 -9.66 4.40 -3.44
C GLN A 309 -10.17 4.32 -4.87
N ALA A 310 -9.53 3.50 -5.73
CA ALA A 310 -9.97 3.29 -7.11
C ALA A 310 -11.43 2.83 -7.19
N LYS A 311 -11.83 1.88 -6.36
CA LYS A 311 -13.21 1.40 -6.26
C LYS A 311 -14.18 2.54 -5.94
N ARG A 312 -13.81 3.43 -5.00
CA ARG A 312 -14.64 4.59 -4.61
C ARG A 312 -14.73 5.65 -5.69
N LEU A 313 -13.61 5.93 -6.35
CA LEU A 313 -13.56 6.89 -7.46
C LEU A 313 -14.37 6.39 -8.65
N LEU A 314 -14.26 5.12 -9.02
CA LEU A 314 -15.09 4.51 -10.07
C LEU A 314 -16.59 4.59 -9.73
N ALA A 315 -16.97 4.34 -8.49
CA ALA A 315 -18.37 4.48 -8.05
C ALA A 315 -18.86 5.94 -8.11
N SER A 316 -17.98 6.93 -7.89
CA SER A 316 -18.30 8.35 -8.08
C SER A 316 -18.48 8.68 -9.56
N PHE A 317 -17.58 8.21 -10.42
CA PHE A 317 -17.67 8.33 -11.87
C PHE A 317 -18.96 7.71 -12.42
N ASP A 318 -19.30 6.47 -12.01
CA ASP A 318 -20.53 5.79 -12.47
C ASP A 318 -21.80 6.60 -12.09
N ARG A 319 -21.81 7.22 -10.90
CA ARG A 319 -22.90 8.12 -10.49
C ARG A 319 -22.97 9.40 -11.32
N PHE A 320 -21.82 9.99 -11.67
CA PHE A 320 -21.73 11.14 -12.54
C PHE A 320 -22.29 10.80 -13.93
N ARG A 321 -21.81 9.72 -14.52
CA ARG A 321 -22.26 9.24 -15.83
C ARG A 321 -23.74 8.91 -15.87
N GLY A 322 -24.29 8.34 -14.79
CA GLY A 322 -25.73 8.05 -14.69
C GLY A 322 -26.65 9.28 -14.70
N ARG A 323 -26.09 10.51 -14.56
CA ARG A 323 -26.82 11.78 -14.66
C ARG A 323 -26.71 12.44 -16.04
N GLU A 324 -25.84 11.93 -16.91
CA GLU A 324 -25.69 12.44 -18.27
C GLU A 324 -26.92 12.11 -19.11
N SER A 325 -27.17 12.94 -20.12
CA SER A 325 -28.30 12.76 -21.07
C SER A 325 -28.08 11.52 -21.93
N LEU A 326 -29.15 10.82 -22.26
CA LEU A 326 -29.13 9.70 -23.19
C LEU A 326 -29.23 10.16 -24.65
N PRO A 327 -28.52 9.50 -25.61
CA PRO A 327 -27.53 8.47 -25.36
C PRO A 327 -26.30 8.99 -24.65
N HIS A 328 -25.70 8.18 -23.76
CA HIS A 328 -24.50 8.59 -23.04
C HIS A 328 -23.35 8.90 -24.00
N PRO A 329 -22.51 9.91 -23.69
CA PRO A 329 -21.26 10.16 -24.39
C PRO A 329 -20.32 8.93 -24.35
N PRO A 330 -19.30 8.89 -25.22
CA PRO A 330 -18.23 7.89 -25.11
C PRO A 330 -17.62 7.85 -23.70
N MET A 331 -17.22 6.66 -23.23
CA MET A 331 -16.74 6.47 -21.86
C MET A 331 -15.59 7.42 -21.49
N HIS A 332 -14.62 7.59 -22.39
CA HIS A 332 -13.44 8.45 -22.17
C HIS A 332 -13.82 9.95 -22.11
N GLU A 333 -14.87 10.38 -22.80
CA GLU A 333 -15.35 11.76 -22.76
C GLU A 333 -16.06 12.05 -21.42
N SER A 334 -16.94 11.15 -20.98
CA SER A 334 -17.56 11.24 -19.65
C SER A 334 -16.50 11.19 -18.54
N ALA A 335 -15.47 10.37 -18.69
CA ALA A 335 -14.39 10.26 -17.74
C ALA A 335 -13.57 11.55 -17.63
N LYS A 336 -13.21 12.17 -18.76
CA LYS A 336 -12.52 13.46 -18.77
C LYS A 336 -13.39 14.55 -18.12
N ARG A 337 -14.67 14.61 -18.45
CA ARG A 337 -15.59 15.58 -17.84
C ARG A 337 -15.71 15.38 -16.34
N TRP A 338 -15.76 14.13 -15.86
CA TRP A 338 -15.79 13.85 -14.42
C TRP A 338 -14.52 14.34 -13.73
N LEU A 339 -13.34 14.16 -14.34
CA LEU A 339 -12.08 14.72 -13.81
C LEU A 339 -12.16 16.26 -13.73
N ASP A 340 -12.55 16.90 -14.84
CA ASP A 340 -12.54 18.37 -14.98
C ASP A 340 -13.66 19.05 -14.15
N GLU A 341 -14.82 18.43 -13.99
CA GLU A 341 -15.98 19.00 -13.34
C GLU A 341 -16.14 18.57 -11.86
N VAL A 342 -15.55 17.43 -11.45
CA VAL A 342 -15.76 16.87 -10.10
C VAL A 342 -14.47 16.62 -9.35
N PHE A 343 -13.55 15.83 -9.90
CA PHE A 343 -12.35 15.40 -9.17
C PHE A 343 -11.38 16.56 -8.92
N TYR A 344 -10.85 17.17 -10.00
CA TYR A 344 -9.86 18.25 -9.88
C TYR A 344 -10.39 19.49 -9.15
N PRO A 345 -11.62 19.97 -9.39
CA PRO A 345 -12.14 21.08 -8.61
C PRO A 345 -12.22 20.78 -7.10
N THR A 346 -12.55 19.56 -6.73
CA THR A 346 -12.60 19.16 -5.30
C THR A 346 -11.20 19.13 -4.70
N VAL A 347 -10.24 18.47 -5.35
CA VAL A 347 -8.87 18.32 -4.84
C VAL A 347 -8.14 19.68 -4.79
N SER A 348 -8.39 20.57 -5.74
CA SER A 348 -7.77 21.90 -5.77
C SER A 348 -8.21 22.84 -4.63
N LEU A 349 -9.21 22.45 -3.83
CA LEU A 349 -9.60 23.19 -2.63
C LEU A 349 -8.58 23.03 -1.49
N ILE A 350 -7.72 22.02 -1.53
CA ILE A 350 -6.69 21.80 -0.48
C ILE A 350 -5.69 22.96 -0.53
N PRO A 351 -5.55 23.76 0.55
CA PRO A 351 -4.52 24.78 0.64
C PRO A 351 -3.12 24.19 0.46
N ILE A 352 -2.21 24.98 -0.07
CA ILE A 352 -0.85 24.53 -0.37
C ILE A 352 -0.13 24.01 0.87
N GLU A 353 -0.39 24.60 2.03
CA GLU A 353 0.17 24.26 3.33
C GLU A 353 -0.32 22.89 3.85
N LEU A 354 -1.39 22.35 3.27
CA LEU A 354 -2.00 21.09 3.67
C LEU A 354 -1.90 20.00 2.59
N GLN A 355 -1.33 20.30 1.42
CA GLN A 355 -1.24 19.34 0.30
C GLN A 355 -0.39 18.11 0.63
N GLY A 356 0.64 18.26 1.49
CA GLY A 356 1.45 17.13 1.96
C GLY A 356 0.78 16.21 3.00
N ARG A 357 -0.36 16.61 3.57
CA ARG A 357 -1.02 15.86 4.66
C ARG A 357 -1.90 14.71 4.21
N ILE A 358 -2.38 14.77 2.99
CA ILE A 358 -3.32 13.78 2.47
C ILE A 358 -3.14 13.61 0.95
N GLU A 359 -3.17 12.39 0.49
CA GLU A 359 -3.18 12.08 -0.92
C GLU A 359 -4.49 12.54 -1.59
N ALA A 360 -4.43 13.02 -2.83
CA ALA A 360 -5.57 13.57 -3.56
C ALA A 360 -6.77 12.60 -3.65
N ALA A 361 -6.50 11.33 -3.95
CA ALA A 361 -7.55 10.31 -4.03
C ALA A 361 -8.18 10.01 -2.68
N GLN A 362 -7.38 9.99 -1.61
CA GLN A 362 -7.85 9.81 -0.24
C GLN A 362 -8.69 11.00 0.21
N PHE A 363 -8.23 12.23 -0.05
CA PHE A 363 -9.00 13.43 0.25
C PHE A 363 -10.38 13.43 -0.44
N PHE A 364 -10.39 13.09 -1.74
CA PHE A 364 -11.65 13.02 -2.49
C PHE A 364 -12.62 12.00 -1.89
N HIS A 365 -12.12 10.83 -1.50
CA HIS A 365 -12.92 9.82 -0.81
C HIS A 365 -13.49 10.35 0.52
N GLU A 366 -12.65 10.94 1.35
CA GLU A 366 -13.06 11.45 2.67
C GLU A 366 -14.01 12.65 2.58
N ALA A 367 -13.85 13.51 1.56
CA ALA A 367 -14.81 14.58 1.28
C ALA A 367 -16.19 14.02 0.90
N LEU A 368 -16.25 12.91 0.17
CA LEU A 368 -17.51 12.23 -0.14
C LEU A 368 -18.17 11.62 1.10
N GLU A 369 -17.41 11.03 2.01
CA GLU A 369 -17.90 10.49 3.28
C GLU A 369 -18.39 11.62 4.19
N HIS A 370 -17.63 12.70 4.29
CA HIS A 370 -17.98 13.87 5.07
C HIS A 370 -19.27 14.53 4.55
N ARG A 371 -19.44 14.59 3.20
CA ARG A 371 -20.69 15.03 2.58
C ARG A 371 -21.87 14.18 3.02
N TRP A 372 -21.72 12.85 3.02
CA TRP A 372 -22.78 11.96 3.46
C TRP A 372 -23.15 12.24 4.91
N TYR A 373 -22.16 12.31 5.81
CA TYR A 373 -22.36 12.61 7.23
C TYR A 373 -23.06 13.96 7.46
N LEU A 374 -22.58 15.02 6.81
CA LEU A 374 -23.19 16.36 6.93
C LEU A 374 -24.61 16.40 6.36
N SER A 375 -24.86 15.72 5.24
CA SER A 375 -26.17 15.66 4.60
C SER A 375 -27.17 14.89 5.45
N GLU A 376 -26.77 13.81 6.10
CA GLU A 376 -27.60 13.07 7.04
C GLU A 376 -28.00 13.95 8.23
N LYS A 377 -27.05 14.71 8.78
CA LYS A 377 -27.29 15.65 9.89
C LYS A 377 -28.16 16.85 9.48
N ALA A 378 -28.02 17.34 8.26
CA ALA A 378 -28.78 18.49 7.74
C ALA A 378 -30.17 18.10 7.20
N GLY A 379 -30.42 16.81 6.93
CA GLY A 379 -31.66 16.33 6.30
C GLY A 379 -31.79 16.65 4.80
N HIS A 380 -30.73 17.15 4.16
CA HIS A 380 -30.64 17.42 2.73
C HIS A 380 -29.19 17.33 2.24
N ASP A 381 -28.99 17.20 0.93
CA ASP A 381 -27.66 17.17 0.33
C ASP A 381 -26.97 18.53 0.45
N VAL A 382 -25.82 18.58 1.16
CA VAL A 382 -25.04 19.82 1.36
C VAL A 382 -24.11 20.15 0.20
N GLY A 383 -23.94 19.23 -0.76
CA GLY A 383 -23.02 19.40 -1.88
C GLY A 383 -21.56 19.03 -1.53
N LEU A 384 -20.79 18.66 -2.58
CA LEU A 384 -19.43 18.18 -2.41
C LEU A 384 -18.44 19.29 -2.03
N GLU A 385 -18.56 20.46 -2.65
CA GLU A 385 -17.70 21.62 -2.40
C GLU A 385 -17.78 22.08 -0.94
N PHE A 386 -19.00 22.25 -0.41
CA PHE A 386 -19.20 22.63 0.98
C PHE A 386 -18.61 21.56 1.94
N ALA A 387 -18.84 20.30 1.66
CA ALA A 387 -18.31 19.23 2.48
C ALA A 387 -16.79 19.18 2.44
N ALA A 388 -16.16 19.37 1.29
CA ALA A 388 -14.71 19.43 1.14
C ALA A 388 -14.11 20.59 1.94
N LEU A 389 -14.70 21.79 1.87
CA LEU A 389 -14.26 22.95 2.65
C LEU A 389 -14.41 22.74 4.16
N SER A 390 -15.54 22.15 4.60
CA SER A 390 -15.72 21.79 6.02
C SER A 390 -14.72 20.74 6.48
N TYR A 391 -14.44 19.73 5.64
CA TYR A 391 -13.42 18.73 5.94
C TYR A 391 -12.03 19.36 6.10
N ILE A 392 -11.65 20.26 5.20
CA ILE A 392 -10.37 20.99 5.26
C ILE A 392 -10.27 21.85 6.53
N ALA A 393 -11.36 22.49 6.94
CA ALA A 393 -11.35 23.37 8.11
C ALA A 393 -11.36 22.59 9.44
N ASP A 394 -12.16 21.54 9.53
CA ASP A 394 -12.51 20.91 10.81
C ASP A 394 -11.79 19.59 11.05
N VAL A 395 -11.40 18.85 10.00
CA VAL A 395 -10.89 17.49 10.11
C VAL A 395 -9.42 17.40 9.70
N LEU A 396 -9.06 17.92 8.53
CA LEU A 396 -7.72 17.79 7.96
C LEU A 396 -6.60 18.34 8.88
N PRO A 397 -6.76 19.47 9.58
CA PRO A 397 -5.72 19.98 10.48
C PRO A 397 -5.47 19.11 11.71
N MET A 398 -6.46 18.32 12.13
CA MET A 398 -6.36 17.44 13.29
C MET A 398 -5.89 16.03 12.91
N ARG A 399 -5.78 15.75 11.62
CA ARG A 399 -5.34 14.47 11.12
C ARG A 399 -3.84 14.30 11.38
N ARG A 400 -3.42 13.11 11.82
CA ARG A 400 -2.01 12.76 11.89
C ARG A 400 -1.41 12.74 10.48
N ASP A 401 -0.28 13.40 10.34
CA ASP A 401 0.41 13.46 9.07
C ASP A 401 0.81 12.08 8.57
N SER A 402 0.31 11.74 7.40
CA SER A 402 0.75 10.59 6.61
C SER A 402 1.64 11.03 5.43
N GLY A 403 1.87 12.33 5.27
CA GLY A 403 2.74 12.91 4.23
C GLY A 403 4.11 13.30 4.75
N VAL A 404 4.99 13.71 3.86
CA VAL A 404 6.21 14.46 4.21
C VAL A 404 5.74 15.83 4.69
N ASP A 405 5.87 16.12 5.98
CA ASP A 405 5.60 17.46 6.49
C ASP A 405 6.73 18.37 6.01
N LEU A 406 6.46 19.13 4.99
CA LEU A 406 7.27 20.27 4.60
C LEU A 406 6.89 21.41 5.55
N ASP A 407 7.24 21.30 6.84
CA ASP A 407 7.03 22.37 7.79
C ASP A 407 7.95 23.56 7.41
N VAL A 408 7.40 24.45 6.57
CA VAL A 408 7.99 25.75 6.19
C VAL A 408 7.62 26.81 7.26
N THR A 409 7.42 26.44 8.53
CA THR A 409 7.12 27.43 9.56
C THR A 409 7.76 27.09 10.90
N SER A 410 9.07 27.33 11.00
CA SER A 410 9.67 27.81 12.23
C SER A 410 10.90 28.66 11.90
N ALA A 411 10.64 29.93 11.58
CA ALA A 411 11.63 31.00 11.72
C ALA A 411 11.37 31.69 13.05
#